data_e7c8134fd1354aa3ee0ee32da4e8783e
#
_entry.id   e7c8134fd1354aa3ee0ee32da4e8783e
#
_cell.length_a   1.000
_cell.length_b   1.000
_cell.length_c   1.000
_cell.angle_alpha   90.00
_cell.angle_beta   90.00
_cell.angle_gamma   90.00
#
_symmetry.space_group_name_H-M   'P 1'
#
loop_
_entity.id
_entity.type
_entity.pdbx_description
1 polymer ?
#
loop_
_entity_poly.entity_id
_entity_poly.type
_entity_poly.pdbx_seq_one_letter_code
_entity_poly.pdbx_strand_id
1 'polypeptide(L)'
;MNNLCAIRDVCRALSEFENKFQQRHSLCMNEGMVLCCLKSGSLSSGEIAEMMNLTCSNTSKVIRSVEDKGLIERVLGEKDRRQMYFILTDEGRRKLEEIENER
;
A
#
# COMPACT_ATOMS: atom_id res chain seq x y z
N MET A 1 -12.51 26.79 -9.26
CA MET A 1 -12.59 27.50 -7.99
C MET A 1 -11.54 27.00 -7.02
N ASN A 2 -10.83 27.93 -6.46
CA ASN A 2 -9.78 27.59 -5.53
C ASN A 2 -10.22 27.84 -4.09
N ASN A 3 -10.22 26.77 -3.32
CA ASN A 3 -10.42 26.92 -1.91
C ASN A 3 -9.25 26.28 -1.18
N LEU A 4 -8.14 27.02 -1.16
CA LEU A 4 -6.91 26.54 -0.54
C LEU A 4 -7.09 26.26 0.95
N CYS A 5 -7.96 27.00 1.62
CA CYS A 5 -8.21 26.78 3.03
C CYS A 5 -8.87 25.41 3.27
N ALA A 6 -9.84 25.06 2.42
CA ALA A 6 -10.47 23.76 2.52
C ALA A 6 -9.49 22.62 2.19
N ILE A 7 -8.66 22.84 1.17
CA ILE A 7 -7.63 21.86 0.80
C ILE A 7 -6.64 21.68 1.96
N ARG A 8 -6.24 22.79 2.60
CA ARG A 8 -5.35 22.73 3.75
C ARG A 8 -5.96 21.90 4.87
N ASP A 9 -7.26 22.08 5.11
CA ASP A 9 -7.96 21.33 6.15
C ASP A 9 -8.01 19.83 5.85
N VAL A 10 -8.22 19.48 4.57
CA VAL A 10 -8.18 18.08 4.14
C VAL A 10 -6.77 17.52 4.33
N CYS A 11 -5.74 18.26 3.97
CA CYS A 11 -4.36 17.81 4.14
C CYS A 11 -4.04 17.60 5.62
N ARG A 12 -4.52 18.47 6.49
CA ARG A 12 -4.31 18.32 7.94
C ARG A 12 -4.99 17.05 8.45
N ALA A 13 -6.23 16.81 8.03
CA ALA A 13 -6.96 15.62 8.42
C ALA A 13 -6.26 14.35 7.96
N LEU A 14 -5.72 14.35 6.73
CA LEU A 14 -4.95 13.22 6.21
C LEU A 14 -3.69 12.99 7.04
N SER A 15 -2.98 14.05 7.39
CA SER A 15 -1.77 13.93 8.21
C SER A 15 -2.06 13.34 9.59
N GLU A 16 -3.15 13.78 10.20
CA GLU A 16 -3.57 13.26 11.50
C GLU A 16 -3.94 11.78 11.40
N PHE A 17 -4.67 11.41 10.36
CA PHE A 17 -5.02 10.03 10.11
C PHE A 17 -3.77 9.18 9.89
N GLU A 18 -2.83 9.68 9.10
CA GLU A 18 -1.59 8.96 8.82
C GLU A 18 -0.78 8.69 10.08
N ASN A 19 -0.70 9.69 10.96
CA ASN A 19 0.03 9.54 12.23
C ASN A 19 -0.63 8.48 13.11
N LYS A 20 -1.95 8.51 13.22
CA LYS A 20 -2.69 7.52 14.00
C LYS A 20 -2.55 6.12 13.42
N PHE A 21 -2.64 6.03 12.10
CA PHE A 21 -2.50 4.77 11.40
C PHE A 21 -1.12 4.16 11.66
N GLN A 22 -0.07 4.97 11.56
CA GLN A 22 1.29 4.51 11.78
C GLN A 22 1.50 4.05 13.21
N GLN A 23 0.95 4.75 14.18
CA GLN A 23 1.04 4.37 15.58
C GLN A 23 0.35 3.04 15.85
N ARG A 24 -0.80 2.83 15.22
CA ARG A 24 -1.61 1.64 15.43
C ARG A 24 -1.07 0.39 14.74
N HIS A 25 -0.63 0.55 13.51
CA HIS A 25 -0.28 -0.59 12.66
C HIS A 25 1.20 -0.73 12.38
N SER A 26 2.01 0.22 12.80
CA SER A 26 3.44 0.27 12.49
C SER A 26 3.71 0.27 10.98
N LEU A 27 2.78 0.84 10.23
CA LEU A 27 2.85 0.98 8.78
C LEU A 27 2.53 2.42 8.42
N CYS A 28 3.16 2.94 7.38
CA CYS A 28 2.68 4.20 6.82
C CYS A 28 1.45 3.93 5.96
N MET A 29 0.71 4.97 5.64
CA MET A 29 -0.53 4.85 4.89
C MET A 29 -0.30 4.20 3.53
N ASN A 30 0.78 4.55 2.84
CA ASN A 30 1.11 3.96 1.54
C ASN A 30 1.37 2.46 1.64
N GLU A 31 2.00 2.02 2.73
CA GLU A 31 2.21 0.59 2.95
C GLU A 31 0.88 -0.15 3.12
N GLY A 32 -0.03 0.43 3.89
CA GLY A 32 -1.37 -0.13 4.04
C GLY A 32 -2.13 -0.19 2.72
N MET A 33 -1.96 0.83 1.89
CA MET A 33 -2.61 0.87 0.57
C MET A 33 -2.08 -0.22 -0.36
N VAL A 34 -0.79 -0.57 -0.27
CA VAL A 34 -0.24 -1.68 -1.04
C VAL A 34 -0.95 -2.99 -0.66
N LEU A 35 -1.19 -3.20 0.63
CA LEU A 35 -1.92 -4.38 1.08
C LEU A 35 -3.33 -4.39 0.49
N CYS A 36 -4.00 -3.24 0.47
CA CYS A 36 -5.34 -3.14 -0.13
C CYS A 36 -5.31 -3.45 -1.63
N CYS A 37 -4.28 -2.99 -2.34
CA CYS A 37 -4.14 -3.26 -3.77
C CYS A 37 -4.06 -4.77 -4.05
N LEU A 38 -3.41 -5.51 -3.17
CA LEU A 38 -3.17 -6.93 -3.36
C LEU A 38 -4.28 -7.83 -2.83
N LYS A 39 -5.34 -7.23 -2.30
CA LYS A 39 -6.46 -7.98 -1.75
C LYS A 39 -7.10 -8.92 -2.76
N SER A 40 -7.21 -8.49 -4.02
CA SER A 40 -7.90 -9.24 -5.07
C SER A 40 -7.01 -10.21 -5.81
N GLY A 41 -5.71 -10.19 -5.59
CA GLY A 41 -4.80 -11.10 -6.27
C GLY A 41 -3.45 -10.50 -6.53
N SER A 42 -2.68 -11.13 -7.39
CA SER A 42 -1.31 -10.71 -7.68
C SER A 42 -1.28 -9.49 -8.60
N LEU A 43 -0.33 -8.61 -8.36
CA LEU A 43 -0.10 -7.42 -9.18
C LEU A 43 1.40 -7.23 -9.38
N SER A 44 1.77 -6.69 -10.54
CA SER A 44 3.14 -6.26 -10.79
C SER A 44 3.39 -4.91 -10.11
N SER A 45 4.66 -4.53 -9.99
CA SER A 45 5.00 -3.23 -9.40
C SER A 45 4.42 -2.07 -10.23
N GLY A 46 4.38 -2.22 -11.55
CA GLY A 46 3.79 -1.21 -12.41
C GLY A 46 2.30 -1.06 -12.19
N GLU A 47 1.61 -2.18 -12.01
CA GLU A 47 0.17 -2.16 -11.73
C GLU A 47 -0.12 -1.51 -10.38
N ILE A 48 0.69 -1.81 -9.37
CA ILE A 48 0.55 -1.19 -8.05
C ILE A 48 0.78 0.33 -8.16
N ALA A 49 1.83 0.74 -8.88
CA ALA A 49 2.14 2.15 -9.07
C ALA A 49 0.96 2.89 -9.71
N GLU A 50 0.34 2.28 -10.71
CA GLU A 50 -0.80 2.85 -11.40
C GLU A 50 -2.00 2.99 -10.45
N MET A 51 -2.30 1.96 -9.70
CA MET A 51 -3.42 1.98 -8.75
C MET A 51 -3.22 3.02 -7.65
N MET A 52 -1.99 3.22 -7.21
CA MET A 52 -1.68 4.16 -6.13
C MET A 52 -1.39 5.57 -6.64
N ASN A 53 -1.29 5.73 -7.95
CA ASN A 53 -0.96 7.02 -8.56
C ASN A 53 0.38 7.56 -8.04
N LEU A 54 1.36 6.68 -7.96
CA LEU A 54 2.72 7.03 -7.53
C LEU A 54 3.70 6.81 -8.66
N THR A 55 4.86 7.43 -8.57
CA THR A 55 5.95 7.15 -9.51
C THR A 55 6.46 5.73 -9.27
N CYS A 56 7.08 5.14 -10.29
CA CYS A 56 7.66 3.80 -10.15
C CYS A 56 8.73 3.78 -9.06
N SER A 57 9.52 4.84 -8.96
CA SER A 57 10.57 4.94 -7.96
C SER A 57 10.00 4.91 -6.54
N ASN A 58 8.98 5.72 -6.27
CA ASN A 58 8.35 5.76 -4.96
C ASN A 58 7.64 4.45 -4.65
N THR A 59 6.97 3.87 -5.64
CA THR A 59 6.28 2.59 -5.48
C THR A 59 7.26 1.49 -5.10
N SER A 60 8.42 1.45 -5.75
CA SER A 60 9.43 0.43 -5.46
C SER A 60 9.91 0.52 -4.01
N LYS A 61 10.07 1.73 -3.50
CA LYS A 61 10.47 1.94 -2.11
C LYS A 61 9.42 1.42 -1.13
N VAL A 62 8.16 1.72 -1.40
CA VAL A 62 7.04 1.28 -0.55
C VAL A 62 6.93 -0.25 -0.59
N ILE A 63 7.00 -0.83 -1.79
CA ILE A 63 6.91 -2.29 -1.97
C ILE A 63 8.03 -2.98 -1.19
N ARG A 64 9.26 -2.48 -1.31
CA ARG A 64 10.40 -3.05 -0.60
C ARG A 64 10.18 -2.99 0.92
N SER A 65 9.67 -1.89 1.42
CA SER A 65 9.39 -1.73 2.84
C SER A 65 8.37 -2.75 3.33
N VAL A 66 7.29 -2.94 2.58
CA VAL A 66 6.24 -3.91 2.92
C VAL A 66 6.78 -5.34 2.84
N GLU A 67 7.60 -5.60 1.82
CA GLU A 67 8.23 -6.91 1.63
C GLU A 67 9.18 -7.22 2.80
N ASP A 68 9.97 -6.24 3.23
CA ASP A 68 10.89 -6.41 4.35
C ASP A 68 10.16 -6.71 5.65
N LYS A 69 8.92 -6.26 5.78
CA LYS A 69 8.09 -6.54 6.95
C LYS A 69 7.41 -7.91 6.87
N GLY A 70 7.61 -8.63 5.78
CA GLY A 70 7.05 -9.96 5.61
C GLY A 70 5.56 -10.00 5.30
N LEU A 71 5.01 -8.89 4.81
CA LEU A 71 3.58 -8.79 4.54
C LEU A 71 3.22 -9.13 3.10
N ILE A 72 4.18 -9.05 2.20
CA ILE A 72 4.01 -9.44 0.80
C ILE A 72 5.21 -10.25 0.36
N GLU A 73 5.05 -11.01 -0.72
CA GLU A 73 6.15 -11.77 -1.29
C GLU A 73 6.09 -11.72 -2.81
N ARG A 74 7.23 -11.99 -3.43
CA ARG A 74 7.36 -12.00 -4.87
C ARG A 74 7.05 -13.37 -5.43
N VAL A 75 6.33 -13.38 -6.54
CA VAL A 75 6.07 -14.62 -7.27
C VAL A 75 6.31 -14.37 -8.75
N LEU A 76 6.68 -15.42 -9.47
CA LEU A 76 6.87 -15.33 -10.91
C LEU A 76 5.53 -15.35 -11.61
N GLY A 77 5.43 -14.62 -12.73
CA GLY A 77 4.22 -14.62 -13.54
C GLY A 77 4.01 -15.98 -14.20
N GLU A 78 2.76 -16.39 -14.32
CA GLU A 78 2.42 -17.67 -14.94
C GLU A 78 2.65 -17.65 -16.44
N LYS A 79 2.32 -16.53 -17.08
CA LYS A 79 2.43 -16.39 -18.52
C LYS A 79 3.79 -15.89 -18.97
N ASP A 80 4.42 -15.05 -18.16
CA ASP A 80 5.73 -14.49 -18.46
C ASP A 80 6.60 -14.58 -17.22
N ARG A 81 7.52 -15.51 -17.23
CA ARG A 81 8.43 -15.75 -16.10
C ARG A 81 9.40 -14.60 -15.85
N ARG A 82 9.50 -13.67 -16.79
CA ARG A 82 10.32 -12.48 -16.61
C ARG A 82 9.61 -11.43 -15.76
N GLN A 83 8.27 -11.53 -15.68
CA GLN A 83 7.50 -10.60 -14.88
C GLN A 83 7.40 -11.07 -13.46
N MET A 84 7.68 -10.14 -12.56
CA MET A 84 7.56 -10.38 -11.14
C MET A 84 6.25 -9.80 -10.64
N TYR A 85 5.52 -10.59 -9.87
CA TYR A 85 4.28 -10.16 -9.25
C TYR A 85 4.42 -10.24 -7.74
N PHE A 86 3.52 -9.55 -7.06
CA PHE A 86 3.49 -9.53 -5.60
C PHE A 86 2.16 -10.08 -5.12
N ILE A 87 2.19 -10.79 -4.02
CA ILE A 87 0.98 -11.32 -3.37
C ILE A 87 1.10 -11.09 -1.87
N LEU A 88 -0.04 -11.10 -1.19
CA LEU A 88 -0.06 -11.03 0.27
C LEU A 88 0.44 -12.35 0.86
N THR A 89 1.26 -12.26 1.91
CA THR A 89 1.57 -13.40 2.74
C THR A 89 0.43 -13.62 3.72
N ASP A 90 0.45 -14.71 4.48
CA ASP A 90 -0.55 -14.95 5.52
C ASP A 90 -0.55 -13.82 6.55
N GLU A 91 0.64 -13.33 6.91
CA GLU A 91 0.74 -12.18 7.81
C GLU A 91 0.18 -10.92 7.19
N GLY A 92 0.40 -10.73 5.88
CA GLY A 92 -0.15 -9.59 5.15
C GLY A 92 -1.67 -9.61 5.16
N ARG A 93 -2.27 -10.78 4.98
CA ARG A 93 -3.73 -10.92 5.01
C ARG A 93 -4.28 -10.61 6.39
N ARG A 94 -3.63 -11.11 7.43
CA ARG A 94 -4.05 -10.83 8.80
C ARG A 94 -3.96 -9.34 9.12
N LYS A 95 -2.88 -8.71 8.67
CA LYS A 95 -2.70 -7.27 8.88
C LYS A 95 -3.77 -6.48 8.16
N LEU A 96 -4.07 -6.85 6.92
CA LEU A 96 -5.12 -6.19 6.15
C LEU A 96 -6.48 -6.34 6.82
N GLU A 97 -6.78 -7.53 7.36
CA GLU A 97 -8.02 -7.74 8.10
C GLU A 97 -8.10 -6.85 9.33
N GLU A 98 -7.01 -6.69 10.07
CA GLU A 98 -6.96 -5.78 11.21
C GLU A 98 -7.31 -4.35 10.77
N ILE A 99 -6.71 -3.90 9.67
CA ILE A 99 -6.93 -2.56 9.16
C ILE A 99 -8.38 -2.37 8.76
N GLU A 100 -8.95 -3.34 8.05
CA GLU A 100 -10.32 -3.25 7.56
C GLU A 100 -11.35 -3.33 8.67
N ASN A 101 -11.06 -4.01 9.75
CA ASN A 101 -11.97 -4.16 10.88
C ASN A 101 -11.96 -2.96 11.82
N GLU A 102 -11.04 -2.05 11.63
CA GLU A 102 -10.99 -0.82 12.41
C GLU A 102 -11.90 0.24 11.82
N ARG A 103 -12.57 0.95 12.68
CA ARG A 103 -13.40 2.07 12.26
C ARG A 103 -13.25 3.23 13.22
#